data_8aaa9a7b98cb29aef42b31796c991e4b
#
_entry.id   8aaa9a7b98cb29aef42b31796c991e4b
#
_cell.length_a   1.000
_cell.length_b   1.000
_cell.length_c   1.000
_cell.angle_alpha   90.00
_cell.angle_beta   90.00
_cell.angle_gamma   90.00
#
_symmetry.space_group_name_H-M   'P 1'
#
loop_
_entity.id
_entity.type
_entity.pdbx_description
1 polymer ?
#
loop_
_entity_poly.entity_id
_entity_poly.type
_entity_poly.pdbx_seq_one_letter_code
_entity_poly.pdbx_strand_id
1 'polypeptide(L)'
;VQSSKRTLVKTLLRLWYAMNKKKNILTGFAFFLASLLLFIAVFNILIPKSDQELTKKDFLAQKTKSFRYVAIGDSLTEGVGDTTNQGGFVPILSQSLTDTYHYQVTHDNYGVSGNTSNQILTRMKDKQDIQNSLAKADMMTLTVGGNDVMAVIRKHLTKLSVGTFKKPAKSYQERLRQIIELARSENEDLPIYILGIYNPFYLNFPEMTEMQEIINDWNDATESVTKEYHHVYFVPINDQLYKGIDGQEGIVSTSGDQTTVINDALFSGDHFHPNNIGYQIMSDVTMEKINETKNEWSKD
;
A
#
# COMPACT_ATOMS: atom_id res chain seq x y z
N VAL A 1 64.19 -49.54 -38.22
CA VAL A 1 64.35 -49.62 -36.73
C VAL A 1 64.22 -48.25 -36.07
N GLN A 2 64.65 -47.15 -36.65
CA GLN A 2 64.65 -45.81 -36.07
C GLN A 2 63.24 -45.15 -36.04
N SER A 3 62.34 -45.48 -36.99
CA SER A 3 60.93 -44.96 -37.01
C SER A 3 60.04 -45.56 -35.85
N SER A 4 60.21 -46.85 -35.55
CA SER A 4 59.45 -47.52 -34.53
C SER A 4 59.76 -47.00 -33.08
N LYS A 5 61.06 -46.68 -32.86
CA LYS A 5 61.44 -46.08 -31.54
C LYS A 5 60.86 -44.69 -31.28
N ARG A 6 60.76 -43.84 -32.33
CA ARG A 6 60.16 -42.52 -32.21
C ARG A 6 58.64 -42.55 -31.92
N THR A 7 57.94 -43.52 -32.51
CA THR A 7 56.50 -43.70 -32.29
C THR A 7 56.22 -44.19 -30.85
N LEU A 8 57.05 -45.10 -30.34
CA LEU A 8 56.89 -45.61 -28.97
C LEU A 8 57.12 -44.49 -27.92
N VAL A 9 58.15 -43.67 -28.10
CA VAL A 9 58.44 -42.55 -27.20
C VAL A 9 57.29 -41.52 -27.18
N LYS A 10 56.73 -41.19 -28.36
CA LYS A 10 55.55 -40.27 -28.42
C LYS A 10 54.31 -40.84 -27.71
N THR A 11 54.08 -42.14 -27.82
CA THR A 11 52.96 -42.82 -27.17
C THR A 11 53.14 -42.83 -25.65
N LEU A 12 54.35 -43.15 -25.16
CA LEU A 12 54.65 -43.10 -23.73
C LEU A 12 54.54 -41.68 -23.12
N LEU A 13 55.01 -40.66 -23.83
CA LEU A 13 54.84 -39.25 -23.42
C LEU A 13 53.37 -38.81 -23.36
N ARG A 14 52.54 -39.25 -24.31
CA ARG A 14 51.09 -39.00 -24.30
C ARG A 14 50.40 -39.67 -23.12
N LEU A 15 50.76 -40.94 -22.80
CA LEU A 15 50.23 -41.67 -21.66
C LEU A 15 50.66 -41.01 -20.36
N TRP A 16 51.93 -40.67 -20.20
CA TRP A 16 52.43 -39.96 -19.01
C TRP A 16 51.77 -38.60 -18.83
N TYR A 17 51.56 -37.81 -19.89
CA TYR A 17 50.84 -36.54 -19.82
C TYR A 17 49.36 -36.73 -19.44
N ALA A 18 48.69 -37.72 -20.02
CA ALA A 18 47.29 -38.04 -19.67
C ALA A 18 47.13 -38.51 -18.20
N MET A 19 48.10 -39.32 -17.71
CA MET A 19 48.10 -39.74 -16.32
C MET A 19 48.31 -38.56 -15.35
N ASN A 20 49.26 -37.67 -15.63
CA ASN A 20 49.52 -36.50 -14.82
C ASN A 20 48.33 -35.50 -14.87
N LYS A 21 47.68 -35.34 -15.98
CA LYS A 21 46.47 -34.51 -16.11
C LYS A 21 45.33 -35.07 -15.25
N LYS A 22 45.07 -36.38 -15.26
CA LYS A 22 44.09 -37.05 -14.42
C LYS A 22 44.43 -36.89 -12.92
N LYS A 23 45.72 -37.07 -12.57
CA LYS A 23 46.18 -36.89 -11.18
C LYS A 23 45.97 -35.47 -10.69
N ASN A 24 46.28 -34.42 -11.51
CA ASN A 24 46.07 -33.03 -11.15
C ASN A 24 44.60 -32.66 -11.04
N ILE A 25 43.73 -33.22 -11.87
CA ILE A 25 42.27 -33.02 -11.79
C ILE A 25 41.74 -33.68 -10.48
N LEU A 26 42.19 -34.89 -10.16
CA LEU A 26 41.76 -35.56 -8.94
C LEU A 26 42.24 -34.84 -7.70
N THR A 27 43.49 -34.34 -7.69
CA THR A 27 44.05 -33.54 -6.60
C THR A 27 43.31 -32.21 -6.46
N GLY A 28 42.98 -31.53 -7.56
CA GLY A 28 42.17 -30.29 -7.54
C GLY A 28 40.75 -30.52 -6.98
N PHE A 29 40.12 -31.63 -7.39
CA PHE A 29 38.82 -32.01 -6.87
C PHE A 29 38.82 -32.35 -5.37
N ALA A 30 39.86 -33.11 -4.92
CA ALA A 30 40.04 -33.42 -3.50
C ALA A 30 40.27 -32.15 -2.66
N PHE A 31 41.07 -31.21 -3.17
CA PHE A 31 41.29 -29.91 -2.53
C PHE A 31 39.99 -29.11 -2.44
N PHE A 32 39.20 -29.08 -3.53
CA PHE A 32 37.89 -28.39 -3.55
C PHE A 32 36.93 -28.97 -2.53
N LEU A 33 36.82 -30.31 -2.44
CA LEU A 33 35.99 -30.99 -1.43
C LEU A 33 36.45 -30.69 -0.03
N ALA A 34 37.75 -30.72 0.24
CA ALA A 34 38.29 -30.42 1.57
C ALA A 34 37.99 -28.96 1.98
N SER A 35 38.15 -28.02 1.03
CA SER A 35 37.82 -26.59 1.25
C SER A 35 36.33 -26.37 1.48
N LEU A 36 35.46 -27.07 0.77
CA LEU A 36 34.01 -27.01 0.93
C LEU A 36 33.59 -27.57 2.30
N LEU A 37 34.15 -28.69 2.71
CA LEU A 37 33.89 -29.28 4.03
C LEU A 37 34.38 -28.38 5.18
N LEU A 38 35.56 -27.77 5.00
CA LEU A 38 36.06 -26.79 5.96
C LEU A 38 35.15 -25.57 6.04
N PHE A 39 34.70 -25.06 4.90
CA PHE A 39 33.74 -23.91 4.84
C PHE A 39 32.44 -24.28 5.56
N ILE A 40 31.87 -25.45 5.29
CA ILE A 40 30.64 -25.91 5.97
C ILE A 40 30.87 -26.05 7.48
N ALA A 41 32.02 -26.56 7.92
CA ALA A 41 32.33 -26.71 9.33
C ALA A 41 32.47 -25.32 10.01
N VAL A 42 33.20 -24.39 9.40
CA VAL A 42 33.36 -23.02 9.88
C VAL A 42 32.00 -22.29 9.92
N PHE A 43 31.18 -22.44 8.88
CA PHE A 43 29.86 -21.87 8.81
C PHE A 43 28.95 -22.39 9.93
N ASN A 44 28.96 -23.68 10.20
CA ASN A 44 28.19 -24.28 11.31
C ASN A 44 28.68 -23.86 12.71
N ILE A 45 29.95 -23.43 12.85
CA ILE A 45 30.51 -22.96 14.13
C ILE A 45 30.22 -21.46 14.32
N LEU A 46 30.32 -20.64 13.23
CA LEU A 46 30.18 -19.20 13.30
C LEU A 46 28.73 -18.72 13.28
N ILE A 47 27.81 -19.49 12.68
CA ILE A 47 26.39 -19.16 12.72
C ILE A 47 25.78 -19.79 13.99
N PRO A 48 25.31 -18.97 14.93
CA PRO A 48 24.57 -19.47 16.06
C PRO A 48 23.38 -20.30 15.53
N LYS A 49 23.31 -21.56 15.94
CA LYS A 49 22.10 -22.35 15.71
C LYS A 49 21.01 -21.62 16.47
N SER A 50 20.06 -20.99 15.76
CA SER A 50 18.85 -20.51 16.40
C SER A 50 18.13 -21.72 16.99
N ASP A 51 17.89 -21.70 18.30
CA ASP A 51 17.11 -22.74 18.98
C ASP A 51 15.62 -22.71 18.63
N GLN A 52 15.25 -22.02 17.58
CA GLN A 52 13.92 -22.09 16.98
C GLN A 52 13.83 -23.33 16.10
N GLU A 53 13.71 -24.48 16.72
CA GLU A 53 13.01 -25.60 16.12
C GLU A 53 11.55 -25.14 15.90
N LEU A 54 11.27 -24.58 14.73
CA LEU A 54 9.89 -24.43 14.24
C LEU A 54 9.33 -25.86 14.12
N THR A 55 8.75 -26.33 15.18
CA THR A 55 8.11 -27.64 15.15
C THR A 55 6.90 -27.53 14.23
N LYS A 56 6.60 -28.60 13.49
CA LYS A 56 5.38 -28.69 12.66
C LYS A 56 4.11 -28.35 13.46
N LYS A 57 4.19 -28.43 14.78
CA LYS A 57 3.17 -28.10 15.75
C LYS A 57 3.00 -26.58 15.93
N ASP A 58 4.08 -25.80 15.85
CA ASP A 58 4.02 -24.34 15.96
C ASP A 58 3.48 -23.72 14.66
N PHE A 59 3.76 -24.34 13.51
CA PHE A 59 3.18 -23.98 12.22
C PHE A 59 1.69 -24.31 12.11
N LEU A 60 1.21 -25.33 12.82
CA LEU A 60 -0.19 -25.77 12.80
C LEU A 60 -1.00 -25.20 13.99
N ALA A 61 -0.35 -24.62 14.99
CA ALA A 61 -0.99 -24.14 16.21
C ALA A 61 -1.34 -22.65 16.19
N GLN A 62 -0.77 -21.86 15.29
CA GLN A 62 -1.26 -20.51 15.07
C GLN A 62 -2.57 -20.61 14.30
N LYS A 63 -3.67 -20.68 15.04
CA LYS A 63 -5.01 -20.46 14.50
C LYS A 63 -5.03 -19.02 14.01
N THR A 64 -4.69 -18.81 12.72
CA THR A 64 -4.76 -17.49 12.11
C THR A 64 -6.19 -17.00 12.23
N LYS A 65 -6.38 -15.88 12.93
CA LYS A 65 -7.68 -15.26 13.09
C LYS A 65 -8.14 -14.77 11.73
N SER A 66 -9.33 -15.18 11.29
CA SER A 66 -9.95 -14.62 10.09
C SER A 66 -10.28 -13.16 10.34
N PHE A 67 -10.00 -12.28 9.38
CA PHE A 67 -10.26 -10.85 9.44
C PHE A 67 -10.86 -10.36 8.13
N ARG A 68 -12.03 -9.74 8.21
CA ARG A 68 -12.77 -9.23 7.04
C ARG A 68 -12.64 -7.72 6.97
N TYR A 69 -11.96 -7.25 5.94
CA TYR A 69 -11.78 -5.85 5.64
C TYR A 69 -12.73 -5.41 4.52
N VAL A 70 -13.53 -4.37 4.75
CA VAL A 70 -14.43 -3.79 3.75
C VAL A 70 -13.95 -2.39 3.38
N ALA A 71 -13.72 -2.14 2.10
CA ALA A 71 -13.36 -0.82 1.58
C ALA A 71 -14.53 -0.24 0.77
N ILE A 72 -15.01 0.93 1.17
CA ILE A 72 -16.07 1.66 0.47
C ILE A 72 -15.51 3.02 0.03
N GLY A 73 -15.90 3.48 -1.16
CA GLY A 73 -15.47 4.80 -1.57
C GLY A 73 -15.64 5.12 -3.05
N ASP A 74 -14.80 6.03 -3.47
CA ASP A 74 -14.71 6.57 -4.82
C ASP A 74 -13.56 5.95 -5.63
N SER A 75 -12.95 6.72 -6.53
CA SER A 75 -11.83 6.28 -7.38
C SER A 75 -10.59 5.88 -6.58
N LEU A 76 -10.37 6.44 -5.39
CA LEU A 76 -9.22 6.08 -4.56
C LEU A 76 -9.37 4.67 -3.98
N THR A 77 -10.58 4.29 -3.59
CA THR A 77 -10.89 2.92 -3.16
C THR A 77 -10.92 1.96 -4.35
N GLU A 78 -11.44 2.39 -5.52
CA GLU A 78 -11.41 1.57 -6.75
C GLU A 78 -9.98 1.27 -7.22
N GLY A 79 -9.03 2.18 -6.97
CA GLY A 79 -7.64 2.05 -7.37
C GLY A 79 -7.33 2.66 -8.74
N VAL A 80 -8.04 3.74 -9.13
CA VAL A 80 -7.75 4.46 -10.38
C VAL A 80 -6.35 5.04 -10.34
N GLY A 81 -5.51 4.75 -11.35
CA GLY A 81 -4.10 5.14 -11.42
C GLY A 81 -3.14 4.04 -10.96
N ASP A 82 -3.64 2.95 -10.37
CA ASP A 82 -2.86 1.75 -10.10
C ASP A 82 -2.54 1.02 -11.41
N THR A 83 -1.27 1.08 -11.82
CA THR A 83 -0.80 0.46 -13.07
C THR A 83 -0.71 -1.07 -12.97
N THR A 84 -0.79 -1.63 -11.77
CA THR A 84 -0.84 -3.09 -11.56
C THR A 84 -2.24 -3.67 -11.69
N ASN A 85 -3.27 -2.82 -11.70
CA ASN A 85 -4.68 -3.21 -11.74
C ASN A 85 -5.10 -4.14 -10.58
N GLN A 86 -4.47 -3.99 -9.42
CA GLN A 86 -4.78 -4.80 -8.23
C GLN A 86 -5.83 -4.16 -7.33
N GLY A 87 -6.15 -2.86 -7.50
CA GLY A 87 -7.18 -2.15 -6.73
C GLY A 87 -6.62 -1.15 -5.71
N GLY A 88 -5.50 -0.52 -6.03
CA GLY A 88 -4.91 0.58 -5.29
C GLY A 88 -4.44 0.20 -3.88
N PHE A 89 -4.76 1.04 -2.88
CA PHE A 89 -4.30 0.83 -1.50
C PHE A 89 -4.99 -0.33 -0.77
N VAL A 90 -6.16 -0.77 -1.24
CA VAL A 90 -6.98 -1.78 -0.54
C VAL A 90 -6.27 -3.14 -0.39
N PRO A 91 -5.74 -3.75 -1.46
CA PRO A 91 -4.98 -5.00 -1.34
C PRO A 91 -3.64 -4.80 -0.61
N ILE A 92 -3.01 -3.64 -0.73
CA ILE A 92 -1.76 -3.32 -0.02
C ILE A 92 -2.02 -3.30 1.50
N LEU A 93 -3.06 -2.60 1.94
CA LEU A 93 -3.47 -2.56 3.35
C LEU A 93 -3.86 -3.95 3.87
N SER A 94 -4.57 -4.74 3.05
CA SER A 94 -4.92 -6.13 3.37
C SER A 94 -3.67 -6.98 3.63
N GLN A 95 -2.63 -6.82 2.81
CA GLN A 95 -1.36 -7.51 3.00
C GLN A 95 -0.63 -7.00 4.26
N SER A 96 -0.59 -5.69 4.49
CA SER A 96 0.03 -5.09 5.68
C SER A 96 -0.62 -5.58 6.98
N LEU A 97 -1.95 -5.71 7.01
CA LEU A 97 -2.68 -6.29 8.14
C LEU A 97 -2.31 -7.77 8.38
N THR A 98 -2.17 -8.53 7.28
CA THR A 98 -1.73 -9.94 7.36
C THR A 98 -0.32 -10.04 7.93
N ASP A 99 0.62 -9.25 7.44
CA ASP A 99 2.03 -9.31 7.82
C ASP A 99 2.25 -8.82 9.25
N THR A 100 1.53 -7.77 9.67
CA THR A 100 1.70 -7.15 10.98
C THR A 100 1.01 -7.93 12.09
N TYR A 101 -0.22 -8.39 11.87
CA TYR A 101 -1.04 -9.01 12.91
C TYR A 101 -1.23 -10.52 12.75
N HIS A 102 -0.67 -11.09 11.68
CA HIS A 102 -0.82 -12.51 11.33
C HIS A 102 -2.28 -12.95 11.17
N TYR A 103 -3.13 -12.03 10.71
CA TYR A 103 -4.51 -12.33 10.36
C TYR A 103 -4.60 -13.05 9.00
N GLN A 104 -5.62 -13.87 8.83
CA GLN A 104 -6.05 -14.31 7.50
C GLN A 104 -7.03 -13.28 6.96
N VAL A 105 -6.50 -12.25 6.30
CA VAL A 105 -7.31 -11.12 5.81
C VAL A 105 -7.99 -11.48 4.51
N THR A 106 -9.30 -11.22 4.46
CA THR A 106 -10.07 -11.15 3.20
C THR A 106 -10.60 -9.73 3.06
N HIS A 107 -10.63 -9.18 1.85
CA HIS A 107 -11.16 -7.85 1.61
C HIS A 107 -12.19 -7.82 0.51
N ASP A 108 -13.21 -6.96 0.70
CA ASP A 108 -14.20 -6.58 -0.31
C ASP A 108 -13.96 -5.12 -0.70
N ASN A 109 -13.81 -4.84 -2.00
CA ASN A 109 -13.59 -3.49 -2.51
C ASN A 109 -14.85 -2.99 -3.23
N TYR A 110 -15.51 -1.99 -2.64
CA TYR A 110 -16.68 -1.29 -3.17
C TYR A 110 -16.36 0.15 -3.60
N GLY A 111 -15.18 0.39 -4.17
CA GLY A 111 -14.81 1.65 -4.80
C GLY A 111 -15.56 1.85 -6.13
N VAL A 112 -16.02 3.07 -6.39
CA VAL A 112 -16.60 3.45 -7.70
C VAL A 112 -16.17 4.86 -8.06
N SER A 113 -15.39 4.98 -9.12
CA SER A 113 -14.84 6.23 -9.60
C SER A 113 -15.89 7.31 -9.80
N GLY A 114 -15.57 8.54 -9.41
CA GLY A 114 -16.43 9.69 -9.56
C GLY A 114 -17.56 9.81 -8.55
N ASN A 115 -17.73 8.83 -7.63
CA ASN A 115 -18.82 8.89 -6.67
C ASN A 115 -18.62 9.99 -5.63
N THR A 116 -19.66 10.82 -5.46
CA THR A 116 -19.82 11.76 -4.35
C THR A 116 -20.34 11.03 -3.10
N SER A 117 -20.28 11.70 -1.93
CA SER A 117 -20.86 11.19 -0.70
C SER A 117 -22.33 10.76 -0.83
N ASN A 118 -23.11 11.49 -1.65
CA ASN A 118 -24.52 11.14 -1.91
C ASN A 118 -24.66 9.82 -2.70
N GLN A 119 -23.81 9.62 -3.70
CA GLN A 119 -23.85 8.39 -4.50
C GLN A 119 -23.34 7.18 -3.72
N ILE A 120 -22.30 7.35 -2.88
CA ILE A 120 -21.84 6.31 -1.96
C ILE A 120 -22.97 5.92 -1.00
N LEU A 121 -23.62 6.89 -0.34
CA LEU A 121 -24.72 6.63 0.57
C LEU A 121 -25.88 5.89 -0.13
N THR A 122 -26.22 6.31 -1.36
CA THR A 122 -27.27 5.67 -2.15
C THR A 122 -26.92 4.19 -2.44
N ARG A 123 -25.67 3.94 -2.89
CA ARG A 123 -25.23 2.54 -3.16
C ARG A 123 -25.26 1.69 -1.89
N MET A 124 -24.86 2.23 -0.75
CA MET A 124 -24.90 1.50 0.52
C MET A 124 -26.33 1.15 0.94
N LYS A 125 -27.33 2.02 0.60
CA LYS A 125 -28.76 1.74 0.85
C LYS A 125 -29.34 0.71 -0.11
N ASP A 126 -28.93 0.75 -1.39
CA ASP A 126 -29.56 -0.02 -2.46
C ASP A 126 -28.91 -1.39 -2.71
N LYS A 127 -27.66 -1.59 -2.24
CA LYS A 127 -26.88 -2.79 -2.54
C LYS A 127 -26.78 -3.71 -1.33
N GLN A 128 -27.53 -4.81 -1.37
CA GLN A 128 -27.57 -5.81 -0.30
C GLN A 128 -26.21 -6.49 -0.05
N ASP A 129 -25.39 -6.64 -1.09
CA ASP A 129 -24.05 -7.19 -0.99
C ASP A 129 -23.14 -6.31 -0.10
N ILE A 130 -23.22 -4.98 -0.24
CA ILE A 130 -22.49 -4.03 0.63
C ILE A 130 -22.96 -4.18 2.09
N GLN A 131 -24.26 -4.21 2.32
CA GLN A 131 -24.84 -4.35 3.67
C GLN A 131 -24.42 -5.69 4.30
N ASN A 132 -24.48 -6.77 3.55
CA ASN A 132 -24.07 -8.09 4.02
C ASN A 132 -22.57 -8.19 4.34
N SER A 133 -21.71 -7.48 3.59
CA SER A 133 -20.27 -7.40 3.88
C SER A 133 -20.01 -6.60 5.13
N LEU A 134 -20.66 -5.44 5.30
CA LEU A 134 -20.51 -4.58 6.49
C LEU A 134 -20.97 -5.26 7.77
N ALA A 135 -22.08 -5.99 7.74
CA ALA A 135 -22.59 -6.75 8.88
C ALA A 135 -21.59 -7.78 9.44
N LYS A 136 -20.62 -8.21 8.63
CA LYS A 136 -19.61 -9.22 8.95
C LYS A 136 -18.19 -8.68 8.98
N ALA A 137 -18.01 -7.38 8.75
CA ALA A 137 -16.71 -6.76 8.68
C ALA A 137 -16.06 -6.64 10.06
N ASP A 138 -14.77 -6.85 10.13
CA ASP A 138 -13.94 -6.56 11.30
C ASP A 138 -13.37 -5.12 11.24
N MET A 139 -13.32 -4.52 10.04
CA MET A 139 -12.86 -3.16 9.81
C MET A 139 -13.40 -2.61 8.48
N MET A 140 -13.63 -1.30 8.43
CA MET A 140 -13.99 -0.58 7.21
C MET A 140 -13.03 0.59 6.95
N THR A 141 -12.65 0.82 5.67
CA THR A 141 -12.10 2.09 5.21
C THR A 141 -13.09 2.82 4.31
N LEU A 142 -13.01 4.16 4.31
CA LEU A 142 -13.87 5.00 3.48
C LEU A 142 -13.04 6.10 2.82
N THR A 143 -13.08 6.20 1.48
CA THR A 143 -12.63 7.37 0.73
C THR A 143 -13.83 8.13 0.21
N VAL A 144 -13.94 9.43 0.56
CA VAL A 144 -15.11 10.24 0.24
C VAL A 144 -14.79 11.72 0.38
N GLY A 145 -15.39 12.55 -0.45
CA GLY A 145 -15.34 14.02 -0.31
C GLY A 145 -14.65 14.72 -1.49
N GLY A 146 -13.63 14.12 -2.11
CA GLY A 146 -12.95 14.74 -3.25
C GLY A 146 -13.91 15.08 -4.40
N ASN A 147 -14.81 14.17 -4.75
CA ASN A 147 -15.81 14.41 -5.78
C ASN A 147 -16.88 15.42 -5.36
N ASP A 148 -17.19 15.54 -4.07
CA ASP A 148 -18.07 16.59 -3.54
C ASP A 148 -17.43 17.98 -3.72
N VAL A 149 -16.14 18.13 -3.37
CA VAL A 149 -15.36 19.35 -3.63
C VAL A 149 -15.32 19.68 -5.12
N MET A 150 -14.99 18.70 -5.96
CA MET A 150 -14.95 18.89 -7.41
C MET A 150 -16.31 19.27 -8.01
N ALA A 151 -17.42 18.81 -7.44
CA ALA A 151 -18.77 19.20 -7.85
C ALA A 151 -19.04 20.68 -7.54
N VAL A 152 -18.57 21.19 -6.39
CA VAL A 152 -18.65 22.63 -6.04
C VAL A 152 -17.80 23.46 -6.98
N ILE A 153 -16.55 23.05 -7.24
CA ILE A 153 -15.65 23.73 -8.18
C ILE A 153 -16.30 23.86 -9.56
N ARG A 154 -16.77 22.75 -10.13
CA ARG A 154 -17.42 22.74 -11.46
C ARG A 154 -18.63 23.64 -11.55
N LYS A 155 -19.39 23.77 -10.45
CA LYS A 155 -20.60 24.62 -10.43
C LYS A 155 -20.29 26.11 -10.29
N HIS A 156 -19.12 26.48 -9.74
CA HIS A 156 -18.78 27.85 -9.36
C HIS A 156 -17.48 28.37 -9.99
N LEU A 157 -17.06 27.82 -11.15
CA LEU A 157 -15.78 28.13 -11.81
C LEU A 157 -15.42 29.62 -11.91
N THR A 158 -16.41 30.51 -12.06
CA THR A 158 -16.18 31.97 -12.24
C THR A 158 -16.22 32.78 -10.94
N LYS A 159 -16.63 32.18 -9.81
CA LYS A 159 -16.80 32.84 -8.50
C LYS A 159 -16.40 31.92 -7.36
N LEU A 160 -15.28 31.21 -7.52
CA LEU A 160 -14.78 30.33 -6.50
C LEU A 160 -14.20 31.14 -5.33
N SER A 161 -14.58 30.79 -4.11
CA SER A 161 -14.01 31.32 -2.88
C SER A 161 -14.19 30.29 -1.76
N VAL A 162 -13.36 30.33 -0.72
CA VAL A 162 -13.50 29.46 0.47
C VAL A 162 -14.92 29.45 1.02
N GLY A 163 -15.56 30.62 1.06
CA GLY A 163 -16.95 30.77 1.52
C GLY A 163 -17.99 29.96 0.74
N THR A 164 -17.71 29.66 -0.55
CA THR A 164 -18.60 28.88 -1.43
C THR A 164 -18.73 27.44 -0.94
N PHE A 165 -17.76 26.91 -0.20
CA PHE A 165 -17.71 25.52 0.27
C PHE A 165 -18.41 25.30 1.62
N LYS A 166 -18.68 26.35 2.41
CA LYS A 166 -19.25 26.22 3.77
C LYS A 166 -20.59 25.47 3.82
N LYS A 167 -21.51 25.77 2.93
CA LYS A 167 -22.82 25.10 2.88
C LYS A 167 -22.71 23.67 2.31
N PRO A 168 -21.99 23.43 1.20
CA PRO A 168 -21.71 22.07 0.73
C PRO A 168 -21.02 21.18 1.77
N ALA A 169 -20.05 21.69 2.53
CA ALA A 169 -19.36 20.94 3.60
C ALA A 169 -20.33 20.49 4.70
N LYS A 170 -21.27 21.35 5.13
CA LYS A 170 -22.32 20.94 6.09
C LYS A 170 -23.18 19.80 5.55
N SER A 171 -23.62 19.89 4.30
CA SER A 171 -24.42 18.82 3.69
C SER A 171 -23.63 17.54 3.49
N TYR A 172 -22.32 17.64 3.26
CA TYR A 172 -21.39 16.52 3.22
C TYR A 172 -21.28 15.86 4.61
N GLN A 173 -21.09 16.64 5.69
CA GLN A 173 -21.04 16.13 7.05
C GLN A 173 -22.33 15.37 7.44
N GLU A 174 -23.50 15.86 7.05
CA GLU A 174 -24.78 15.18 7.28
C GLU A 174 -24.83 13.82 6.58
N ARG A 175 -24.34 13.74 5.33
CA ARG A 175 -24.27 12.46 4.61
C ARG A 175 -23.20 11.53 5.18
N LEU A 176 -22.09 12.07 5.66
CA LEU A 176 -21.04 11.28 6.30
C LEU A 176 -21.55 10.60 7.56
N ARG A 177 -22.32 11.29 8.41
CA ARG A 177 -23.00 10.68 9.55
C ARG A 177 -23.91 9.53 9.13
N GLN A 178 -24.74 9.74 8.10
CA GLN A 178 -25.62 8.69 7.57
C GLN A 178 -24.83 7.48 7.01
N ILE A 179 -23.68 7.71 6.39
CA ILE A 179 -22.80 6.63 5.92
C ILE A 179 -22.28 5.82 7.10
N ILE A 180 -21.78 6.49 8.15
CA ILE A 180 -21.28 5.84 9.39
C ILE A 180 -22.38 5.03 10.05
N GLU A 181 -23.55 5.65 10.27
CA GLU A 181 -24.71 5.01 10.90
C GLU A 181 -25.21 3.80 10.10
N LEU A 182 -25.27 3.93 8.78
CA LEU A 182 -25.67 2.82 7.91
C LEU A 182 -24.63 1.69 7.90
N ALA A 183 -23.34 2.01 7.93
CA ALA A 183 -22.28 1.00 8.03
C ALA A 183 -22.36 0.20 9.31
N ARG A 184 -22.86 0.82 10.37
CA ARG A 184 -23.00 0.23 11.71
C ARG A 184 -24.38 -0.33 12.05
N SER A 185 -25.32 -0.28 11.11
CA SER A 185 -26.70 -0.68 11.38
C SER A 185 -26.87 -2.13 11.90
N GLU A 186 -25.99 -3.04 11.48
CA GLU A 186 -25.94 -4.44 11.93
C GLU A 186 -24.59 -4.81 12.59
N ASN A 187 -23.70 -3.83 12.80
CA ASN A 187 -22.36 -4.01 13.38
C ASN A 187 -21.94 -2.73 14.12
N GLU A 188 -22.55 -2.48 15.28
CA GLU A 188 -22.50 -1.21 16.01
C GLU A 188 -21.08 -0.75 16.36
N ASP A 189 -20.17 -1.70 16.65
CA ASP A 189 -18.78 -1.43 17.04
C ASP A 189 -17.79 -1.45 15.89
N LEU A 190 -18.26 -1.53 14.63
CA LEU A 190 -17.38 -1.59 13.45
C LEU A 190 -16.38 -0.42 13.46
N PRO A 191 -15.07 -0.68 13.54
CA PRO A 191 -14.05 0.36 13.39
C PRO A 191 -14.01 0.87 11.96
N ILE A 192 -14.05 2.21 11.79
CA ILE A 192 -14.12 2.87 10.49
C ILE A 192 -12.98 3.87 10.38
N TYR A 193 -12.17 3.74 9.33
CA TYR A 193 -11.08 4.64 8.98
C TYR A 193 -11.45 5.47 7.76
N ILE A 194 -11.62 6.78 7.95
CA ILE A 194 -12.03 7.71 6.89
C ILE A 194 -10.81 8.47 6.43
N LEU A 195 -10.37 8.19 5.20
CA LEU A 195 -9.24 8.86 4.60
C LEU A 195 -9.65 10.27 4.16
N GLY A 196 -8.85 11.25 4.51
CA GLY A 196 -9.03 12.63 4.08
C GLY A 196 -8.90 12.79 2.55
N ILE A 197 -9.16 14.00 2.08
CA ILE A 197 -8.88 14.39 0.70
C ILE A 197 -7.55 15.14 0.62
N TYR A 198 -6.92 15.17 -0.54
CA TYR A 198 -5.66 15.85 -0.78
C TYR A 198 -5.78 16.85 -1.94
N ASN A 199 -4.81 17.78 -2.01
CA ASN A 199 -4.72 18.78 -3.06
C ASN A 199 -3.81 18.28 -4.21
N PRO A 200 -4.34 17.76 -5.31
CA PRO A 200 -3.51 17.26 -6.41
C PRO A 200 -2.86 18.37 -7.23
N PHE A 201 -3.29 19.63 -7.03
CA PHE A 201 -2.85 20.78 -7.81
C PHE A 201 -1.71 21.56 -7.15
N TYR A 202 -1.38 21.28 -5.90
CA TYR A 202 -0.45 22.09 -5.09
C TYR A 202 0.92 22.31 -5.77
N LEU A 203 1.54 21.25 -6.27
CA LEU A 203 2.88 21.34 -6.87
C LEU A 203 2.89 22.11 -8.21
N ASN A 204 1.77 22.10 -8.94
CA ASN A 204 1.65 22.81 -10.21
C ASN A 204 1.17 24.27 -10.03
N PHE A 205 0.47 24.53 -8.93
CA PHE A 205 -0.15 25.85 -8.64
C PHE A 205 0.00 26.21 -7.15
N PRO A 206 1.25 26.30 -6.63
CA PRO A 206 1.50 26.55 -5.20
C PRO A 206 0.97 27.93 -4.73
N GLU A 207 0.80 28.87 -5.65
CA GLU A 207 0.20 30.19 -5.39
C GLU A 207 -1.32 30.14 -5.17
N MET A 208 -1.99 29.03 -5.51
CA MET A 208 -3.43 28.84 -5.24
C MET A 208 -3.69 28.43 -3.80
N THR A 209 -3.33 29.30 -2.84
CA THR A 209 -3.44 29.04 -1.39
C THR A 209 -4.88 28.79 -0.94
N GLU A 210 -5.88 29.38 -1.61
CA GLU A 210 -7.30 29.15 -1.33
C GLU A 210 -7.70 27.68 -1.57
N MET A 211 -7.08 26.99 -2.53
CA MET A 211 -7.37 25.58 -2.75
C MET A 211 -6.89 24.74 -1.56
N GLN A 212 -5.72 25.04 -1.02
CA GLN A 212 -5.22 24.35 0.18
C GLN A 212 -6.10 24.63 1.41
N GLU A 213 -6.57 25.86 1.57
CA GLU A 213 -7.52 26.23 2.62
C GLU A 213 -8.85 25.45 2.49
N ILE A 214 -9.40 25.33 1.27
CA ILE A 214 -10.60 24.53 1.01
C ILE A 214 -10.41 23.07 1.38
N ILE A 215 -9.27 22.48 1.02
CA ILE A 215 -8.95 21.08 1.34
C ILE A 215 -8.82 20.89 2.85
N ASN A 216 -8.11 21.80 3.53
CA ASN A 216 -7.95 21.77 4.99
C ASN A 216 -9.31 21.89 5.70
N ASP A 217 -10.13 22.88 5.34
CA ASP A 217 -11.48 23.08 5.90
C ASP A 217 -12.38 21.84 5.69
N TRP A 218 -12.23 21.16 4.54
CA TRP A 218 -12.99 19.95 4.25
C TRP A 218 -12.52 18.76 5.08
N ASN A 219 -11.21 18.61 5.26
CA ASN A 219 -10.62 17.59 6.11
C ASN A 219 -10.98 17.82 7.59
N ASP A 220 -10.94 19.08 8.06
CA ASP A 220 -11.39 19.46 9.42
C ASP A 220 -12.88 19.14 9.63
N ALA A 221 -13.70 19.40 8.60
CA ALA A 221 -15.11 19.05 8.63
C ALA A 221 -15.32 17.52 8.69
N THR A 222 -14.51 16.74 8.00
CA THR A 222 -14.52 15.28 8.07
C THR A 222 -14.07 14.79 9.45
N GLU A 223 -12.95 15.29 9.94
CA GLU A 223 -12.41 14.91 11.25
C GLU A 223 -13.36 15.28 12.39
N SER A 224 -14.07 16.42 12.30
CA SER A 224 -15.06 16.80 13.31
C SER A 224 -16.20 15.80 13.43
N VAL A 225 -16.64 15.19 12.32
CA VAL A 225 -17.65 14.12 12.32
C VAL A 225 -17.10 12.84 12.94
N THR A 226 -15.85 12.46 12.63
CA THR A 226 -15.28 11.23 13.22
C THR A 226 -15.23 11.30 14.75
N LYS A 227 -14.97 12.47 15.32
CA LYS A 227 -14.94 12.71 16.78
C LYS A 227 -16.30 12.55 17.48
N GLU A 228 -17.39 12.49 16.72
CA GLU A 228 -18.74 12.26 17.28
C GLU A 228 -19.02 10.78 17.58
N TYR A 229 -18.18 9.89 17.07
CA TYR A 229 -18.38 8.44 17.15
C TYR A 229 -17.17 7.73 17.77
N HIS A 230 -17.39 6.74 18.60
CA HIS A 230 -16.32 5.85 19.07
C HIS A 230 -15.85 4.96 17.90
N HIS A 231 -14.57 4.59 17.89
CA HIS A 231 -13.94 3.73 16.86
C HIS A 231 -14.15 4.22 15.41
N VAL A 232 -14.31 5.54 15.22
CA VAL A 232 -14.27 6.17 13.88
C VAL A 232 -13.10 7.14 13.86
N TYR A 233 -12.19 6.94 12.94
CA TYR A 233 -10.89 7.61 12.89
C TYR A 233 -10.68 8.33 11.58
N PHE A 234 -10.20 9.57 11.66
CA PHE A 234 -9.72 10.31 10.51
C PHE A 234 -8.28 9.90 10.18
N VAL A 235 -8.00 9.66 8.90
CA VAL A 235 -6.66 9.34 8.37
C VAL A 235 -6.20 10.48 7.49
N PRO A 236 -5.24 11.31 7.93
CA PRO A 236 -4.76 12.47 7.17
C PRO A 236 -3.78 12.02 6.07
N ILE A 237 -4.22 12.05 4.81
CA ILE A 237 -3.37 11.68 3.66
C ILE A 237 -2.88 12.89 2.84
N ASN A 238 -3.38 14.10 3.13
CA ASN A 238 -3.10 15.28 2.31
C ASN A 238 -1.60 15.58 2.22
N ASP A 239 -0.96 15.76 3.37
CA ASP A 239 0.44 16.20 3.43
C ASP A 239 1.41 15.23 2.76
N GLN A 240 1.16 13.93 2.90
CA GLN A 240 2.02 12.89 2.31
C GLN A 240 1.85 12.78 0.80
N LEU A 241 0.65 13.07 0.26
CA LEU A 241 0.37 12.96 -1.17
C LEU A 241 0.68 14.22 -1.96
N TYR A 242 0.54 15.41 -1.37
CA TYR A 242 0.81 16.63 -2.13
C TYR A 242 2.25 17.14 -1.99
N LYS A 243 2.94 16.82 -0.90
CA LYS A 243 4.35 17.20 -0.69
C LYS A 243 5.35 16.22 -1.31
N GLY A 244 4.88 15.06 -1.83
CA GLY A 244 5.74 14.01 -2.34
C GLY A 244 6.36 13.13 -1.23
N ILE A 245 7.25 12.22 -1.63
CA ILE A 245 7.89 11.26 -0.73
C ILE A 245 8.78 12.00 0.28
N ASP A 246 8.70 11.63 1.56
CA ASP A 246 9.47 12.22 2.68
C ASP A 246 9.29 13.75 2.85
N GLY A 247 8.16 14.30 2.37
CA GLY A 247 7.89 15.73 2.43
C GLY A 247 8.81 16.57 1.53
N GLN A 248 9.51 15.94 0.60
CA GLN A 248 10.29 16.60 -0.43
C GLN A 248 9.37 16.97 -1.58
N GLU A 249 9.44 18.24 -1.99
CA GLU A 249 8.80 18.66 -3.25
C GLU A 249 9.30 17.76 -4.37
N GLY A 250 8.39 17.18 -5.17
CA GLY A 250 8.68 16.16 -6.16
C GLY A 250 9.82 16.50 -7.14
N ILE A 251 10.11 15.63 -8.07
CA ILE A 251 11.22 15.79 -9.00
C ILE A 251 11.10 17.12 -9.76
N VAL A 252 12.02 18.04 -9.48
CA VAL A 252 12.13 19.32 -10.20
C VAL A 252 12.84 19.05 -11.52
N SER A 253 12.12 19.15 -12.62
CA SER A 253 12.70 19.08 -13.97
C SER A 253 12.76 20.47 -14.59
N THR A 254 13.97 20.96 -14.88
CA THR A 254 14.19 22.25 -15.56
C THR A 254 14.54 22.00 -17.02
N SER A 255 13.72 22.50 -17.95
CA SER A 255 13.99 22.48 -19.38
C SER A 255 13.89 23.92 -19.92
N GLY A 256 15.03 24.53 -20.18
CA GLY A 256 15.10 25.97 -20.52
C GLY A 256 14.69 26.85 -19.36
N ASP A 257 13.81 27.84 -19.62
CA ASP A 257 13.27 28.74 -18.60
C ASP A 257 12.02 28.19 -17.85
N GLN A 258 11.61 26.94 -18.16
CA GLN A 258 10.46 26.30 -17.50
C GLN A 258 10.92 25.29 -16.47
N THR A 259 10.55 25.52 -15.22
CA THR A 259 10.68 24.56 -14.13
C THR A 259 9.34 23.83 -13.95
N THR A 260 9.35 22.53 -14.12
CA THR A 260 8.18 21.67 -13.88
C THR A 260 8.45 20.83 -12.63
N VAL A 261 7.56 20.90 -11.67
CA VAL A 261 7.57 20.05 -10.49
C VAL A 261 6.64 18.88 -10.74
N ILE A 262 7.18 17.66 -10.66
CA ILE A 262 6.40 16.43 -10.87
C ILE A 262 6.15 15.80 -9.50
N ASN A 263 4.89 15.61 -9.14
CA ASN A 263 4.55 14.82 -7.97
C ASN A 263 4.70 13.32 -8.33
N ASP A 264 5.70 12.68 -7.72
CA ASP A 264 6.02 11.28 -7.93
C ASP A 264 5.04 10.29 -7.27
N ALA A 265 4.12 10.78 -6.43
CA ALA A 265 3.02 9.99 -5.85
C ALA A 265 1.75 9.98 -6.72
N LEU A 266 1.68 10.82 -7.78
CA LEU A 266 0.50 10.90 -8.64
C LEU A 266 0.69 10.16 -9.96
N PHE A 267 -0.42 9.68 -10.50
CA PHE A 267 -0.46 9.00 -11.79
C PHE A 267 -0.20 9.97 -12.95
N SER A 268 0.80 9.67 -13.76
CA SER A 268 1.22 10.54 -14.87
C SER A 268 0.17 10.71 -15.98
N GLY A 269 -0.85 9.84 -16.02
CA GLY A 269 -1.89 9.87 -17.03
C GLY A 269 -2.95 10.95 -16.79
N ASP A 270 -3.16 11.38 -15.54
CA ASP A 270 -4.16 12.43 -15.21
C ASP A 270 -3.65 13.47 -14.18
N HIS A 271 -2.49 13.24 -13.57
CA HIS A 271 -1.89 14.09 -12.54
C HIS A 271 -2.84 14.42 -11.37
N PHE A 272 -3.77 13.54 -11.11
CA PHE A 272 -4.83 13.73 -10.13
C PHE A 272 -4.97 12.53 -9.19
N HIS A 273 -5.03 11.32 -9.71
CA HIS A 273 -5.11 10.11 -8.89
C HIS A 273 -3.72 9.67 -8.39
N PRO A 274 -3.64 8.97 -7.26
CA PRO A 274 -2.38 8.36 -6.84
C PRO A 274 -1.90 7.33 -7.87
N ASN A 275 -0.60 7.21 -8.01
CA ASN A 275 0.03 6.06 -8.65
C ASN A 275 0.32 4.96 -7.62
N ASN A 276 1.06 3.92 -8.00
CA ASN A 276 1.42 2.82 -7.09
C ASN A 276 2.15 3.30 -5.82
N ILE A 277 3.01 4.32 -5.93
CA ILE A 277 3.70 4.93 -4.78
C ILE A 277 2.69 5.66 -3.88
N GLY A 278 1.81 6.47 -4.46
CA GLY A 278 0.76 7.16 -3.73
C GLY A 278 -0.19 6.20 -3.00
N TYR A 279 -0.52 5.08 -3.63
CA TYR A 279 -1.33 4.04 -2.98
C TYR A 279 -0.59 3.31 -1.85
N GLN A 280 0.73 3.11 -1.98
CA GLN A 280 1.54 2.61 -0.88
C GLN A 280 1.52 3.60 0.31
N ILE A 281 1.72 4.89 0.05
CA ILE A 281 1.64 5.95 1.08
C ILE A 281 0.27 5.93 1.77
N MET A 282 -0.84 5.85 1.02
CA MET A 282 -2.18 5.76 1.60
C MET A 282 -2.35 4.55 2.52
N SER A 283 -1.82 3.40 2.10
CA SER A 283 -1.82 2.19 2.90
C SER A 283 -1.02 2.35 4.19
N ASP A 284 0.19 2.90 4.10
CA ASP A 284 1.11 3.06 5.22
C ASP A 284 0.55 4.02 6.29
N VAL A 285 0.02 5.17 5.87
CA VAL A 285 -0.63 6.14 6.79
C VAL A 285 -1.87 5.53 7.44
N THR A 286 -2.65 4.74 6.68
CA THR A 286 -3.81 4.04 7.24
C THR A 286 -3.38 2.98 8.25
N MET A 287 -2.31 2.24 7.96
CA MET A 287 -1.75 1.24 8.86
C MET A 287 -1.18 1.86 10.14
N GLU A 288 -0.53 3.03 10.02
CA GLU A 288 -0.07 3.81 11.18
C GLU A 288 -1.26 4.16 12.10
N LYS A 289 -2.35 4.70 11.54
CA LYS A 289 -3.56 5.01 12.31
C LYS A 289 -4.20 3.76 12.93
N ILE A 290 -4.18 2.63 12.25
CA ILE A 290 -4.65 1.36 12.79
C ILE A 290 -3.78 0.93 13.97
N ASN A 291 -2.44 1.01 13.85
CA ASN A 291 -1.51 0.67 14.93
C ASN A 291 -1.73 1.52 16.19
N GLU A 292 -2.05 2.81 16.03
CA GLU A 292 -2.35 3.72 17.12
C GLU A 292 -3.64 3.36 17.87
N THR A 293 -4.66 2.90 17.14
CA THR A 293 -6.04 2.81 17.62
C THR A 293 -6.57 1.39 17.82
N LYS A 294 -5.86 0.38 17.30
CA LYS A 294 -6.33 -1.02 17.34
C LYS A 294 -6.68 -1.51 18.73
N ASN A 295 -5.92 -1.11 19.75
CA ASN A 295 -6.17 -1.51 21.14
C ASN A 295 -7.49 -0.97 21.72
N GLU A 296 -8.13 0.01 21.09
CA GLU A 296 -9.39 0.59 21.53
C GLU A 296 -10.58 -0.29 21.14
N TRP A 297 -10.50 -1.02 20.01
CA TRP A 297 -11.60 -1.80 19.44
C TRP A 297 -11.30 -3.29 19.27
N SER A 298 -10.04 -3.70 19.26
CA SER A 298 -9.68 -5.13 19.16
C SER A 298 -9.93 -5.82 20.49
N LYS A 299 -10.56 -6.99 20.44
CA LYS A 299 -10.82 -7.87 21.59
C LYS A 299 -9.71 -8.94 21.73
N ASP A 300 -8.53 -8.68 21.20
CA ASP A 300 -7.37 -9.62 21.28
C ASP A 300 -6.67 -9.51 22.61
#